data_4b3d15e02d131a3f5246c299c3e69f04
#
_entry.id   4b3d15e02d131a3f5246c299c3e69f04
#
_cell.length_a   1.000
_cell.length_b   1.000
_cell.length_c   1.000
_cell.angle_alpha   90.00
_cell.angle_beta   90.00
_cell.angle_gamma   90.00
#
_symmetry.space_group_name_H-M   'P 1'
#
loop_
_entity.id
_entity.type
_entity.pdbx_description
1 polymer ?
#
loop_
_entity_poly.entity_id
_entity_poly.type
_entity_poly.pdbx_seq_one_letter_code
_entity_poly.pdbx_strand_id
1 'polypeptide(L)'
;NQSQNASALPDVMLHGYVRCSGFDRPIRSDNHAMILAEILRGMDCYYYWTWISAKTGYGKYDEGMALLTRKPVVRVRQHLISRTDDYENWKTRKMLGVQIDGCEDWFFTVHMGWWNDEEEPFKGQWDCMENLFRDYRKEDSAIWLMGDFNSPDNVRDQGYDLVTGSGWKDSWKAAAEKDEGFTVEKEIDGWRDSDTGKAEQKTDRMRLDYIFSSEKREILTSEVICNGKKYPIVSDHCGVMITVK
;
A
#
# COMPACT_ATOMS: atom_id res chain seq x y z
N ASN A 1 -7.60 -7.09 5.05
CA ASN A 1 -9.00 -7.05 5.48
C ASN A 1 -9.28 -8.16 6.48
N GLN A 2 -10.32 -7.96 7.32
CA GLN A 2 -10.89 -8.94 8.23
C GLN A 2 -12.39 -8.64 8.40
N SER A 3 -13.22 -9.67 8.67
CA SER A 3 -14.65 -9.45 8.94
C SER A 3 -14.86 -8.88 10.34
N GLN A 4 -15.73 -7.88 10.47
CA GLN A 4 -16.05 -7.30 11.79
C GLN A 4 -16.72 -8.29 12.73
N ASN A 5 -17.30 -9.38 12.20
CA ASN A 5 -17.98 -10.43 12.98
C ASN A 5 -17.08 -11.64 13.31
N ALA A 6 -15.85 -11.73 12.78
CA ALA A 6 -14.92 -12.79 13.12
C ALA A 6 -14.38 -12.64 14.56
N SER A 7 -13.97 -13.75 15.16
CA SER A 7 -13.47 -13.77 16.54
C SER A 7 -12.19 -12.97 16.69
N ALA A 8 -12.12 -12.12 17.70
CA ALA A 8 -10.91 -11.39 18.06
C ALA A 8 -9.86 -12.36 18.66
N LEU A 9 -8.61 -12.16 18.30
CA LEU A 9 -7.48 -12.94 18.79
C LEU A 9 -6.59 -12.09 19.71
N PRO A 10 -6.12 -12.64 20.85
CA PRO A 10 -5.12 -11.96 21.67
C PRO A 10 -3.77 -11.87 20.94
N ASP A 11 -3.08 -10.74 21.06
CA ASP A 11 -1.78 -10.52 20.40
C ASP A 11 -0.74 -11.60 20.75
N VAL A 12 -0.77 -12.12 21.95
CA VAL A 12 0.15 -13.20 22.40
C VAL A 12 0.04 -14.50 21.59
N MET A 13 -1.05 -14.67 20.87
CA MET A 13 -1.28 -15.82 19.97
C MET A 13 -0.83 -15.56 18.53
N LEU A 14 -0.39 -14.35 18.20
CA LEU A 14 -0.07 -13.91 16.85
C LEU A 14 1.44 -13.96 16.62
N HIS A 15 1.92 -15.01 15.98
CA HIS A 15 3.35 -15.17 15.71
C HIS A 15 3.88 -14.07 14.80
N GLY A 16 4.94 -13.39 15.24
CA GLY A 16 5.60 -12.34 14.46
C GLY A 16 4.82 -11.03 14.35
N TYR A 17 3.64 -10.91 14.99
CA TYR A 17 2.86 -9.68 14.96
C TYR A 17 3.50 -8.59 15.82
N VAL A 18 3.57 -7.38 15.24
CA VAL A 18 4.00 -6.16 15.94
C VAL A 18 2.89 -5.13 15.88
N ARG A 19 2.26 -4.87 17.03
CA ARG A 19 1.16 -3.91 17.11
C ARG A 19 1.66 -2.49 16.88
N CYS A 20 0.95 -1.75 16.04
CA CYS A 20 1.15 -0.32 15.91
C CYS A 20 0.65 0.42 17.16
N SER A 21 1.48 1.30 17.73
CA SER A 21 1.06 2.13 18.87
C SER A 21 -0.12 3.02 18.48
N GLY A 22 -1.10 3.13 19.38
CA GLY A 22 -2.33 3.89 19.14
C GLY A 22 -3.33 3.21 18.19
N PHE A 23 -3.08 1.96 17.81
CA PHE A 23 -4.03 1.14 17.08
C PHE A 23 -4.71 0.16 18.05
N ASP A 24 -5.99 0.33 18.29
CA ASP A 24 -6.77 -0.34 19.32
C ASP A 24 -7.67 -1.48 18.82
N ARG A 25 -7.87 -1.59 17.49
CA ARG A 25 -8.69 -2.66 16.94
C ARG A 25 -8.02 -4.02 17.08
N PRO A 26 -8.80 -5.07 17.43
CA PRO A 26 -8.25 -6.41 17.56
C PRO A 26 -7.92 -6.98 16.18
N ILE A 27 -6.92 -7.85 16.12
CA ILE A 27 -6.74 -8.78 15.00
C ILE A 27 -7.80 -9.88 15.11
N ARG A 28 -8.44 -10.22 14.00
CA ARG A 28 -9.48 -11.24 13.97
C ARG A 28 -9.03 -12.50 13.26
N SER A 29 -9.72 -13.61 13.54
CA SER A 29 -9.34 -14.95 13.06
C SER A 29 -9.31 -15.11 11.54
N ASP A 30 -9.93 -14.20 10.80
CA ASP A 30 -9.92 -14.17 9.33
C ASP A 30 -9.09 -13.01 8.75
N ASN A 31 -8.20 -12.40 9.55
CA ASN A 31 -7.30 -11.35 9.06
C ASN A 31 -6.36 -11.89 7.99
N HIS A 32 -6.39 -11.29 6.79
CA HIS A 32 -5.61 -11.78 5.65
C HIS A 32 -4.10 -11.79 5.90
N ALA A 33 -3.56 -10.76 6.56
CA ALA A 33 -2.11 -10.70 6.84
C ALA A 33 -1.70 -11.80 7.84
N MET A 34 -2.52 -12.04 8.85
CA MET A 34 -2.31 -13.12 9.81
C MET A 34 -2.34 -14.47 9.12
N ILE A 35 -3.39 -14.76 8.33
CA ILE A 35 -3.53 -16.03 7.60
C ILE A 35 -2.31 -16.25 6.70
N LEU A 36 -1.89 -15.25 5.95
CA LEU A 36 -0.71 -15.32 5.09
C LEU A 36 0.55 -15.63 5.90
N ALA A 37 0.78 -14.91 7.01
CA ALA A 37 1.94 -15.15 7.88
C ALA A 37 1.95 -16.57 8.46
N GLU A 38 0.79 -17.10 8.87
CA GLU A 38 0.68 -18.47 9.39
C GLU A 38 0.89 -19.53 8.29
N ILE A 39 0.37 -19.33 7.08
CA ILE A 39 0.63 -20.22 5.95
C ILE A 39 2.13 -20.25 5.64
N LEU A 40 2.77 -19.09 5.54
CA LEU A 40 4.20 -18.99 5.30
C LEU A 40 5.02 -19.65 6.41
N ARG A 41 4.62 -19.47 7.66
CA ARG A 41 5.24 -20.14 8.81
C ARG A 41 5.15 -21.67 8.71
N GLY A 42 4.00 -22.18 8.27
CA GLY A 42 3.82 -23.62 7.99
C GLY A 42 4.71 -24.14 6.85
N MET A 43 5.27 -23.27 6.04
CA MET A 43 6.23 -23.57 4.96
C MET A 43 7.69 -23.25 5.36
N ASP A 44 7.98 -23.12 6.65
CA ASP A 44 9.27 -22.70 7.21
C ASP A 44 9.75 -21.31 6.74
N CYS A 45 8.83 -20.46 6.30
CA CYS A 45 9.07 -19.07 5.92
C CYS A 45 8.53 -18.13 7.00
N TYR A 46 9.40 -17.67 7.88
CA TYR A 46 9.01 -16.83 9.02
C TYR A 46 9.01 -15.36 8.64
N TYR A 47 7.91 -14.65 9.00
CA TYR A 47 7.74 -13.24 8.80
C TYR A 47 7.31 -12.53 10.09
N TYR A 48 7.87 -11.35 10.32
CA TYR A 48 7.29 -10.33 11.20
C TYR A 48 6.27 -9.55 10.41
N TRP A 49 5.19 -9.13 11.05
CA TRP A 49 4.13 -8.41 10.34
C TRP A 49 3.40 -7.44 11.25
N THR A 50 2.81 -6.45 10.63
CA THR A 50 1.91 -5.49 11.27
C THR A 50 0.73 -5.21 10.35
N TRP A 51 -0.37 -4.79 10.94
CA TRP A 51 -1.58 -4.43 10.21
C TRP A 51 -2.33 -3.32 10.94
N ILE A 52 -2.96 -2.41 10.18
CA ILE A 52 -3.91 -1.41 10.67
C ILE A 52 -5.16 -1.43 9.81
N SER A 53 -6.31 -1.04 10.39
CA SER A 53 -7.50 -0.73 9.65
C SER A 53 -7.61 0.77 9.39
N ALA A 54 -8.00 1.15 8.20
CA ALA A 54 -8.26 2.53 7.84
C ALA A 54 -9.74 2.89 7.97
N LYS A 55 -10.63 1.98 7.57
CA LYS A 55 -12.07 2.23 7.45
C LYS A 55 -12.89 0.94 7.43
N THR A 56 -14.20 1.09 7.49
CA THR A 56 -15.15 0.02 7.16
C THR A 56 -15.21 -0.16 5.64
N GLY A 57 -14.98 -1.39 5.18
CA GLY A 57 -15.16 -1.79 3.80
C GLY A 57 -16.49 -2.54 3.61
N TYR A 58 -17.27 -2.13 2.61
CA TYR A 58 -18.57 -2.75 2.26
C TYR A 58 -19.54 -2.93 3.45
N GLY A 59 -19.44 -2.08 4.47
CA GLY A 59 -20.27 -2.12 5.67
C GLY A 59 -20.10 -3.36 6.57
N LYS A 60 -19.02 -4.15 6.38
CA LYS A 60 -18.83 -5.41 7.12
C LYS A 60 -17.39 -5.82 7.37
N TYR A 61 -16.42 -5.19 6.71
CA TYR A 61 -14.99 -5.51 6.89
C TYR A 61 -14.26 -4.36 7.56
N ASP A 62 -13.29 -4.68 8.39
CA ASP A 62 -12.22 -3.74 8.69
C ASP A 62 -11.23 -3.77 7.52
N GLU A 63 -11.30 -2.75 6.66
CA GLU A 63 -10.41 -2.60 5.51
C GLU A 63 -9.15 -1.86 5.93
N GLY A 64 -7.99 -2.43 5.58
CA GLY A 64 -6.73 -1.88 6.05
C GLY A 64 -5.53 -2.33 5.22
N MET A 65 -4.35 -2.08 5.79
CA MET A 65 -3.06 -2.34 5.16
C MET A 65 -2.17 -3.15 6.09
N ALA A 66 -1.29 -3.95 5.49
CA ALA A 66 -0.30 -4.74 6.21
C ALA A 66 1.09 -4.59 5.60
N LEU A 67 2.10 -4.77 6.42
CA LEU A 67 3.48 -4.96 5.99
C LEU A 67 4.02 -6.24 6.62
N LEU A 68 4.68 -7.06 5.79
CA LEU A 68 5.34 -8.28 6.21
C LEU A 68 6.83 -8.19 5.86
N THR A 69 7.71 -8.64 6.73
CA THR A 69 9.15 -8.62 6.54
C THR A 69 9.83 -9.84 7.16
N ARG A 70 10.92 -10.30 6.56
CA ARG A 70 11.73 -11.40 7.10
C ARG A 70 12.66 -10.96 8.24
N LYS A 71 12.92 -9.65 8.37
CA LYS A 71 13.71 -9.07 9.47
C LYS A 71 12.78 -8.55 10.56
N PRO A 72 13.22 -8.48 11.83
CA PRO A 72 12.43 -7.91 12.90
C PRO A 72 11.97 -6.49 12.58
N VAL A 73 10.71 -6.19 12.87
CA VAL A 73 10.18 -4.84 12.84
C VAL A 73 10.57 -4.13 14.13
N VAL A 74 11.32 -3.03 14.04
CA VAL A 74 11.80 -2.25 15.19
C VAL A 74 10.94 -1.03 15.49
N ARG A 75 10.26 -0.48 14.50
CA ARG A 75 9.32 0.63 14.65
C ARG A 75 8.12 0.44 13.73
N VAL A 76 6.93 0.82 14.23
CA VAL A 76 5.69 0.89 13.45
C VAL A 76 5.09 2.27 13.64
N ARG A 77 4.57 2.88 12.58
CA ARG A 77 3.85 4.14 12.60
C ARG A 77 2.62 4.06 11.71
N GLN A 78 1.55 4.71 12.14
CA GLN A 78 0.37 4.95 11.31
C GLN A 78 0.04 6.43 11.32
N HIS A 79 -0.50 6.93 10.22
CA HIS A 79 -0.96 8.29 10.11
C HIS A 79 -2.26 8.35 9.32
N LEU A 80 -3.18 9.17 9.78
CA LEU A 80 -4.32 9.61 8.99
C LEU A 80 -3.80 10.56 7.90
N ILE A 81 -4.20 10.33 6.65
CA ILE A 81 -3.80 11.17 5.51
C ILE A 81 -5.00 11.83 4.82
N SER A 82 -6.23 11.35 5.06
CA SER A 82 -7.47 12.01 4.64
C SER A 82 -7.87 13.13 5.59
N ARG A 83 -8.73 14.03 5.13
CA ARG A 83 -9.36 15.07 5.96
C ARG A 83 -10.33 14.46 6.95
N THR A 84 -11.13 13.48 6.48
CA THR A 84 -12.04 12.72 7.34
C THR A 84 -11.28 11.68 8.15
N ASP A 85 -11.65 11.51 9.41
CA ASP A 85 -11.22 10.44 10.31
C ASP A 85 -12.38 9.48 10.65
N ASP A 86 -13.55 9.71 10.05
CA ASP A 86 -14.73 8.86 10.23
C ASP A 86 -14.45 7.46 9.67
N TYR A 87 -14.45 6.49 10.57
CA TYR A 87 -14.16 5.10 10.22
C TYR A 87 -15.21 4.48 9.28
N GLU A 88 -16.45 4.95 9.32
CA GLU A 88 -17.53 4.48 8.45
C GLU A 88 -17.48 5.15 7.05
N ASN A 89 -16.68 6.19 6.89
CA ASN A 89 -16.51 6.86 5.61
C ASN A 89 -15.51 6.09 4.73
N TRP A 90 -15.96 5.60 3.60
CA TRP A 90 -15.12 4.84 2.65
C TRP A 90 -13.94 5.65 2.07
N LYS A 91 -13.97 6.99 2.19
CA LYS A 91 -12.89 7.90 1.77
C LYS A 91 -11.79 8.07 2.81
N THR A 92 -11.95 7.54 4.02
CA THR A 92 -10.90 7.61 5.04
C THR A 92 -9.67 6.85 4.59
N ARG A 93 -8.51 7.51 4.62
CA ARG A 93 -7.22 6.98 4.19
C ARG A 93 -6.18 7.12 5.29
N LYS A 94 -5.38 6.08 5.42
CA LYS A 94 -4.22 6.06 6.31
C LYS A 94 -2.98 5.61 5.56
N MET A 95 -1.81 5.84 6.12
CA MET A 95 -0.58 5.18 5.76
C MET A 95 -0.04 4.37 6.94
N LEU A 96 0.60 3.25 6.63
CA LEU A 96 1.27 2.38 7.59
C LEU A 96 2.74 2.30 7.22
N GLY A 97 3.63 2.54 8.19
CA GLY A 97 5.07 2.49 7.97
C GLY A 97 5.79 1.62 8.98
N VAL A 98 6.86 0.96 8.53
CA VAL A 98 7.76 0.20 9.38
C VAL A 98 9.21 0.59 9.14
N GLN A 99 10.02 0.44 10.18
CA GLN A 99 11.47 0.36 10.10
C GLN A 99 11.89 -1.03 10.57
N ILE A 100 12.87 -1.64 9.88
CA ILE A 100 13.31 -3.01 10.12
C ILE A 100 14.71 -3.03 10.72
N ASP A 101 15.03 -4.08 11.44
CA ASP A 101 16.33 -4.25 12.08
C ASP A 101 17.49 -4.22 11.06
N GLY A 102 18.52 -3.45 11.39
CA GLY A 102 19.70 -3.27 10.54
C GLY A 102 19.45 -2.46 9.26
N CYS A 103 18.37 -1.67 9.19
CA CYS A 103 18.08 -0.79 8.07
C CYS A 103 17.50 0.55 8.55
N GLU A 104 18.10 1.66 8.11
CA GLU A 104 17.62 3.01 8.46
C GLU A 104 16.47 3.49 7.57
N ASP A 105 16.21 2.81 6.45
CA ASP A 105 15.11 3.15 5.56
C ASP A 105 13.75 2.92 6.23
N TRP A 106 12.78 3.73 5.84
CA TRP A 106 11.38 3.54 6.18
C TRP A 106 10.61 2.95 5.00
N PHE A 107 9.70 2.04 5.32
CA PHE A 107 8.84 1.40 4.33
C PHE A 107 7.39 1.71 4.66
N PHE A 108 6.75 2.52 3.83
CA PHE A 108 5.34 2.89 3.99
C PHE A 108 4.49 2.23 2.92
N THR A 109 3.28 1.83 3.31
CA THR A 109 2.24 1.41 2.38
C THR A 109 1.03 2.32 2.49
N VAL A 110 0.37 2.56 1.34
CA VAL A 110 -0.79 3.43 1.19
C VAL A 110 -1.84 2.80 0.29
N HIS A 111 -3.07 3.24 0.46
CA HIS A 111 -4.14 3.15 -0.52
C HIS A 111 -4.74 4.54 -0.64
N MET A 112 -4.35 5.28 -1.68
CA MET A 112 -4.71 6.67 -1.90
C MET A 112 -6.16 6.80 -2.38
N GLY A 113 -6.73 7.99 -2.22
CA GLY A 113 -7.98 8.36 -2.83
C GLY A 113 -7.83 8.71 -4.31
N TRP A 114 -8.96 8.83 -4.99
CA TRP A 114 -9.01 9.22 -6.40
C TRP A 114 -8.58 10.67 -6.62
N TRP A 115 -7.97 10.98 -7.76
CA TRP A 115 -7.45 12.32 -8.05
C TRP A 115 -8.53 13.40 -8.01
N ASN A 116 -9.66 13.13 -8.66
CA ASN A 116 -10.75 14.09 -8.85
C ASN A 116 -11.79 14.10 -7.73
N ASP A 117 -11.54 13.42 -6.60
CA ASP A 117 -12.50 13.44 -5.50
C ASP A 117 -12.54 14.84 -4.87
N GLU A 118 -13.72 15.49 -4.89
CA GLU A 118 -13.88 16.85 -4.39
C GLU A 118 -13.83 16.93 -2.85
N GLU A 119 -14.28 15.89 -2.15
CA GLU A 119 -14.30 15.85 -0.69
C GLU A 119 -12.94 15.47 -0.12
N GLU A 120 -12.30 14.45 -0.72
CA GLU A 120 -11.02 13.90 -0.28
C GLU A 120 -10.01 13.85 -1.43
N PRO A 121 -9.61 15.00 -1.99
CA PRO A 121 -8.74 15.05 -3.15
C PRO A 121 -7.36 14.44 -2.85
N PHE A 122 -6.84 13.68 -3.80
CA PHE A 122 -5.50 13.09 -3.75
C PHE A 122 -4.43 14.12 -3.32
N LYS A 123 -4.49 15.33 -3.87
CA LYS A 123 -3.54 16.39 -3.53
C LYS A 123 -3.51 16.70 -2.04
N GLY A 124 -4.66 16.74 -1.38
CA GLY A 124 -4.73 16.99 0.06
C GLY A 124 -4.07 15.87 0.87
N GLN A 125 -4.29 14.62 0.46
CA GLN A 125 -3.65 13.46 1.07
C GLN A 125 -2.13 13.46 0.83
N TRP A 126 -1.70 13.82 -0.39
CA TRP A 126 -0.28 13.94 -0.73
C TRP A 126 0.42 15.03 0.07
N ASP A 127 -0.16 16.23 0.16
CA ASP A 127 0.39 17.35 0.94
C ASP A 127 0.52 16.97 2.43
N CYS A 128 -0.46 16.22 2.98
CA CYS A 128 -0.40 15.68 4.33
C CYS A 128 0.79 14.74 4.50
N MET A 129 0.96 13.77 3.59
CA MET A 129 2.08 12.82 3.63
C MET A 129 3.43 13.51 3.49
N GLU A 130 3.59 14.46 2.56
CA GLU A 130 4.85 15.22 2.38
C GLU A 130 5.24 15.99 3.66
N ASN A 131 4.27 16.54 4.38
CA ASN A 131 4.52 17.18 5.66
C ASN A 131 5.00 16.17 6.71
N LEU A 132 4.36 15.01 6.79
CA LEU A 132 4.74 13.94 7.72
C LEU A 132 6.13 13.37 7.38
N PHE A 133 6.45 13.19 6.11
CA PHE A 133 7.74 12.63 5.68
C PHE A 133 8.94 13.49 6.07
N ARG A 134 8.77 14.78 6.37
CA ARG A 134 9.86 15.63 6.89
C ARG A 134 10.48 15.06 8.15
N ASP A 135 9.68 14.43 9.01
CA ASP A 135 10.15 13.85 10.28
C ASP A 135 10.88 12.50 10.07
N TYR A 136 10.72 11.89 8.89
CA TYR A 136 11.31 10.60 8.53
C TYR A 136 12.54 10.71 7.64
N ARG A 137 12.71 11.85 6.96
CA ARG A 137 13.88 12.07 6.10
C ARG A 137 15.13 12.24 6.94
N LYS A 138 16.14 11.42 6.66
CA LYS A 138 17.48 11.49 7.26
C LYS A 138 18.51 11.38 6.16
N GLU A 139 19.71 11.85 6.47
CA GLU A 139 20.87 11.63 5.61
C GLU A 139 21.13 10.12 5.45
N ASP A 140 21.48 9.69 4.26
CA ASP A 140 21.80 8.30 3.89
C ASP A 140 20.67 7.27 4.07
N SER A 141 19.42 7.70 4.36
CA SER A 141 18.26 6.81 4.40
C SER A 141 17.23 7.16 3.33
N ALA A 142 16.46 6.18 2.89
CA ALA A 142 15.34 6.37 1.98
C ALA A 142 14.00 6.13 2.68
N ILE A 143 12.99 6.81 2.16
CA ILE A 143 11.60 6.44 2.42
C ILE A 143 11.10 5.70 1.17
N TRP A 144 10.65 4.46 1.36
CA TRP A 144 9.96 3.69 0.35
C TRP A 144 8.46 3.85 0.55
N LEU A 145 7.76 4.19 -0.53
CA LEU A 145 6.31 4.39 -0.51
C LEU A 145 5.66 3.48 -1.54
N MET A 146 4.82 2.56 -1.08
CA MET A 146 4.29 1.45 -1.87
C MET A 146 2.77 1.39 -1.76
N GLY A 147 2.12 0.89 -2.80
CA GLY A 147 0.69 0.58 -2.77
C GLY A 147 -0.09 1.10 -3.95
N ASP A 148 -1.40 1.13 -3.78
CA ASP A 148 -2.34 1.66 -4.75
C ASP A 148 -2.47 3.18 -4.61
N PHE A 149 -2.07 3.89 -5.66
CA PHE A 149 -2.14 5.36 -5.73
C PHE A 149 -3.40 5.85 -6.44
N ASN A 150 -4.23 4.97 -6.98
CA ASN A 150 -5.45 5.35 -7.71
C ASN A 150 -5.22 6.48 -8.74
N SER A 151 -4.02 6.55 -9.33
CA SER A 151 -3.62 7.57 -10.28
C SER A 151 -2.77 6.97 -11.40
N PRO A 152 -3.31 6.83 -12.62
CA PRO A 152 -2.59 6.26 -13.75
C PRO A 152 -1.38 7.10 -14.15
N ASP A 153 -0.27 6.46 -14.51
CA ASP A 153 0.97 7.13 -14.92
C ASP A 153 0.91 7.78 -16.30
N ASN A 154 -0.08 7.45 -17.10
CA ASN A 154 -0.31 7.99 -18.43
C ASN A 154 -1.29 9.18 -18.45
N VAL A 155 -1.95 9.49 -17.33
CA VAL A 155 -2.81 10.67 -17.20
C VAL A 155 -1.99 11.81 -16.61
N ARG A 156 -1.86 12.89 -17.40
CA ARG A 156 -0.99 14.02 -17.05
C ARG A 156 -1.69 14.97 -16.08
N ASP A 157 -0.88 15.72 -15.32
CA ASP A 157 -1.33 16.71 -14.33
C ASP A 157 -2.17 16.12 -13.18
N GLN A 158 -2.06 14.80 -12.94
CA GLN A 158 -2.73 14.10 -11.85
C GLN A 158 -1.75 13.57 -10.78
N GLY A 159 -2.21 12.65 -9.93
CA GLY A 159 -1.49 12.18 -8.76
C GLY A 159 -0.10 11.62 -9.07
N TYR A 160 0.06 10.84 -10.14
CA TYR A 160 1.37 10.34 -10.54
C TYR A 160 2.37 11.49 -10.82
N ASP A 161 1.94 12.52 -11.58
CA ASP A 161 2.78 13.67 -11.87
C ASP A 161 3.09 14.50 -10.62
N LEU A 162 2.13 14.60 -9.70
CA LEU A 162 2.33 15.28 -8.42
C LEU A 162 3.39 14.58 -7.58
N VAL A 163 3.32 13.25 -7.46
CA VAL A 163 4.29 12.43 -6.72
C VAL A 163 5.70 12.57 -7.31
N THR A 164 5.83 12.36 -8.61
CA THR A 164 7.14 12.43 -9.29
C THR A 164 7.67 13.86 -9.37
N GLY A 165 6.81 14.86 -9.52
CA GLY A 165 7.13 16.28 -9.47
C GLY A 165 7.61 16.73 -8.08
N SER A 166 7.20 16.06 -7.01
CA SER A 166 7.70 16.28 -5.64
C SER A 166 9.08 15.64 -5.39
N GLY A 167 9.68 15.03 -6.42
CA GLY A 167 11.03 14.50 -6.36
C GLY A 167 11.13 13.00 -6.08
N TRP A 168 10.02 12.29 -5.89
CA TRP A 168 10.02 10.85 -5.69
C TRP A 168 10.42 10.10 -6.97
N LYS A 169 11.13 9.00 -6.80
CA LYS A 169 11.69 8.17 -7.88
C LYS A 169 10.82 6.94 -8.06
N ASP A 170 10.24 6.81 -9.24
CA ASP A 170 9.50 5.63 -9.63
C ASP A 170 10.47 4.47 -9.89
N SER A 171 10.38 3.41 -9.09
CA SER A 171 11.27 2.26 -9.18
C SER A 171 11.15 1.52 -10.51
N TRP A 172 9.96 1.45 -11.10
CA TRP A 172 9.78 0.85 -12.41
C TRP A 172 10.51 1.65 -13.49
N LYS A 173 10.43 3.00 -13.46
CA LYS A 173 11.18 3.83 -14.42
C LYS A 173 12.69 3.69 -14.23
N ALA A 174 13.14 3.57 -12.98
CA ALA A 174 14.55 3.48 -12.63
C ALA A 174 15.16 2.08 -12.86
N ALA A 175 14.35 1.03 -12.97
CA ALA A 175 14.81 -0.33 -13.10
C ALA A 175 15.60 -0.56 -14.40
N ALA A 176 16.72 -1.29 -14.27
CA ALA A 176 17.54 -1.70 -15.41
C ALA A 176 16.81 -2.69 -16.31
N GLU A 177 16.12 -3.67 -15.70
CA GLU A 177 15.26 -4.62 -16.38
C GLU A 177 13.83 -4.48 -15.87
N LYS A 178 12.85 -4.44 -16.75
CA LYS A 178 11.43 -4.27 -16.39
C LYS A 178 10.50 -4.82 -17.46
N ASP A 179 9.31 -5.19 -17.01
CA ASP A 179 8.18 -5.54 -17.88
C ASP A 179 7.35 -4.29 -18.28
N GLU A 180 6.12 -4.51 -18.77
CA GLU A 180 5.23 -3.43 -19.20
C GLU A 180 4.68 -2.57 -18.03
N GLY A 181 4.73 -3.07 -16.79
CA GLY A 181 4.35 -2.35 -15.57
C GLY A 181 2.85 -2.24 -15.28
N PHE A 182 1.97 -2.79 -16.10
CA PHE A 182 0.52 -2.67 -15.88
C PHE A 182 0.07 -3.52 -14.70
N THR A 183 -0.51 -2.86 -13.71
CA THR A 183 -1.00 -3.51 -12.49
C THR A 183 -2.49 -3.81 -12.53
N VAL A 184 -3.23 -3.18 -13.47
CA VAL A 184 -4.63 -3.45 -13.76
C VAL A 184 -4.77 -3.74 -15.25
N GLU A 185 -5.31 -4.91 -15.57
CA GLU A 185 -5.52 -5.36 -16.97
C GLU A 185 -7.00 -5.45 -17.34
N LYS A 186 -7.90 -5.26 -16.38
CA LYS A 186 -9.36 -5.37 -16.55
C LYS A 186 -10.08 -4.31 -15.73
N GLU A 187 -11.39 -4.27 -15.89
CA GLU A 187 -12.25 -3.41 -15.09
C GLU A 187 -12.08 -3.68 -13.59
N ILE A 188 -11.96 -2.61 -12.80
CA ILE A 188 -11.84 -2.66 -11.34
C ILE A 188 -13.24 -2.79 -10.73
N ASP A 189 -13.42 -3.73 -9.82
CA ASP A 189 -14.73 -4.02 -9.22
C ASP A 189 -15.39 -2.79 -8.56
N GLY A 190 -14.63 -1.95 -7.89
CA GLY A 190 -15.13 -0.74 -7.23
C GLY A 190 -15.53 0.40 -8.18
N TRP A 191 -15.23 0.32 -9.47
CA TRP A 191 -15.48 1.40 -10.44
C TRP A 191 -16.74 1.20 -11.27
N ARG A 192 -17.36 0.03 -11.19
CA ARG A 192 -18.55 -0.31 -12.00
C ARG A 192 -19.73 0.62 -11.75
N ASP A 193 -19.85 1.14 -10.53
CA ASP A 193 -20.99 1.95 -10.07
C ASP A 193 -20.71 3.45 -9.98
N SER A 194 -19.49 3.91 -10.28
CA SER A 194 -19.13 5.32 -10.21
C SER A 194 -19.20 5.98 -11.59
N ASP A 195 -19.98 7.06 -11.74
CA ASP A 195 -20.02 7.87 -12.97
C ASP A 195 -18.65 8.51 -13.30
N THR A 196 -17.77 8.62 -12.32
CA THR A 196 -16.41 9.17 -12.47
C THR A 196 -15.45 8.21 -13.19
N GLY A 197 -15.64 6.89 -13.08
CA GLY A 197 -14.76 5.90 -13.73
C GLY A 197 -14.99 5.74 -15.24
N LYS A 198 -16.17 6.13 -15.75
CA LYS A 198 -16.55 5.86 -17.16
C LYS A 198 -16.02 6.88 -18.16
N ALA A 199 -15.66 8.09 -17.74
CA ALA A 199 -15.37 9.19 -18.66
C ALA A 199 -13.89 9.24 -19.14
N GLU A 200 -12.95 8.63 -18.40
CA GLU A 200 -11.51 8.79 -18.67
C GLU A 200 -10.79 7.50 -19.11
N GLN A 201 -11.46 6.33 -19.02
CA GLN A 201 -10.83 5.05 -19.38
C GLN A 201 -10.94 4.76 -20.89
N LYS A 202 -9.93 5.17 -21.63
CA LYS A 202 -9.72 4.73 -23.03
C LYS A 202 -8.75 3.54 -23.18
N THR A 203 -8.19 3.02 -22.09
CA THR A 203 -7.25 1.90 -22.14
C THR A 203 -7.66 0.83 -21.15
N ASP A 204 -7.73 -0.41 -21.60
CA ASP A 204 -8.06 -1.58 -20.78
C ASP A 204 -6.96 -1.95 -19.77
N ARG A 205 -5.82 -1.25 -19.77
CA ARG A 205 -4.63 -1.54 -18.94
C ARG A 205 -4.08 -0.29 -18.31
N MET A 206 -3.85 -0.33 -16.99
CA MET A 206 -3.35 0.81 -16.23
C MET A 206 -2.24 0.39 -15.25
N ARG A 207 -1.39 1.33 -14.92
CA ARG A 207 -0.46 1.22 -13.79
C ARG A 207 -0.96 2.14 -12.69
N LEU A 208 -1.46 1.57 -11.59
CA LEU A 208 -2.01 2.26 -10.42
C LEU A 208 -1.22 1.97 -9.15
N ASP A 209 -0.54 0.82 -9.12
CA ASP A 209 0.24 0.36 -7.99
C ASP A 209 1.72 0.65 -8.26
N TYR A 210 2.37 1.27 -7.30
CA TYR A 210 3.73 1.75 -7.45
C TYR A 210 4.59 1.41 -6.24
N ILE A 211 5.91 1.40 -6.47
CA ILE A 211 6.93 1.48 -5.45
C ILE A 211 7.78 2.72 -5.77
N PHE A 212 7.67 3.75 -4.94
CA PHE A 212 8.48 4.96 -5.04
C PHE A 212 9.58 4.96 -3.97
N SER A 213 10.67 5.65 -4.26
CA SER A 213 11.72 5.96 -3.28
C SER A 213 11.95 7.48 -3.20
N SER A 214 12.14 8.01 -1.98
CA SER A 214 12.51 9.42 -1.78
C SER A 214 13.91 9.73 -2.33
N GLU A 215 14.78 8.72 -2.38
CA GLU A 215 16.15 8.83 -2.82
C GLU A 215 16.41 7.99 -4.07
N LYS A 216 17.45 8.36 -4.82
CA LYS A 216 17.91 7.54 -5.94
C LYS A 216 18.51 6.24 -5.41
N ARG A 217 17.97 5.11 -5.85
CA ARG A 217 18.45 3.75 -5.56
C ARG A 217 18.74 3.01 -6.87
N GLU A 218 19.68 2.08 -6.83
CA GLU A 218 19.97 1.19 -7.96
C GLU A 218 18.92 0.06 -7.97
N ILE A 219 17.97 0.15 -8.89
CA ILE A 219 16.92 -0.84 -9.07
C ILE A 219 17.36 -1.79 -10.19
N LEU A 220 17.55 -3.06 -9.86
CA LEU A 220 17.98 -4.08 -10.82
C LEU A 220 16.80 -4.53 -11.68
N THR A 221 15.69 -4.91 -11.04
CA THR A 221 14.49 -5.39 -11.75
C THR A 221 13.22 -4.75 -11.21
N SER A 222 12.21 -4.63 -12.06
CA SER A 222 10.82 -4.34 -11.67
C SER A 222 9.88 -5.21 -12.50
N GLU A 223 9.08 -6.02 -11.82
CA GLU A 223 8.17 -6.99 -12.43
C GLU A 223 6.76 -6.84 -11.86
N VAL A 224 5.76 -7.02 -12.72
CA VAL A 224 4.36 -7.22 -12.31
C VAL A 224 4.13 -8.68 -12.05
N ILE A 225 3.71 -9.01 -10.83
CA ILE A 225 3.46 -10.38 -10.38
C ILE A 225 1.97 -10.63 -10.18
N CYS A 226 1.57 -11.90 -10.11
CA CYS A 226 0.17 -12.33 -9.96
C CYS A 226 -0.74 -11.87 -11.13
N ASN A 227 -0.16 -11.75 -12.32
CA ASN A 227 -0.82 -11.35 -13.57
C ASN A 227 -1.23 -12.54 -14.46
N GLY A 228 -1.17 -13.77 -13.95
CA GLY A 228 -1.50 -14.99 -14.70
C GLY A 228 -0.37 -15.52 -15.60
N LYS A 229 0.77 -14.81 -15.74
CA LYS A 229 1.92 -15.27 -16.54
C LYS A 229 2.80 -16.25 -15.75
N LYS A 230 3.43 -15.79 -14.68
CA LYS A 230 4.33 -16.58 -13.81
C LYS A 230 3.61 -17.07 -12.56
N TYR A 231 2.71 -16.27 -12.03
CA TYR A 231 1.91 -16.55 -10.84
C TYR A 231 0.42 -16.37 -11.14
N PRO A 232 -0.48 -17.13 -10.47
CA PRO A 232 -1.91 -17.03 -10.70
C PRO A 232 -2.44 -15.63 -10.36
N ILE A 233 -3.52 -15.22 -11.01
CA ILE A 233 -4.28 -14.02 -10.66
C ILE A 233 -4.98 -14.28 -9.32
N VAL A 234 -4.78 -13.38 -8.36
CA VAL A 234 -5.34 -13.50 -7.00
C VAL A 234 -6.19 -12.29 -6.60
N SER A 235 -6.20 -11.23 -7.43
CA SER A 235 -6.93 -9.98 -7.22
C SER A 235 -7.23 -9.33 -8.57
N ASP A 236 -8.07 -8.31 -8.60
CA ASP A 236 -8.28 -7.38 -9.72
C ASP A 236 -7.07 -6.46 -9.96
N HIS A 237 -6.21 -6.27 -8.93
CA HIS A 237 -4.89 -5.67 -9.06
C HIS A 237 -3.79 -6.74 -9.05
N CYS A 238 -2.76 -6.53 -9.85
CA CYS A 238 -1.53 -7.30 -9.83
C CYS A 238 -0.53 -6.69 -8.82
N GLY A 239 0.37 -7.52 -8.30
CA GLY A 239 1.43 -7.03 -7.42
C GLY A 239 2.60 -6.42 -8.20
N VAL A 240 3.38 -5.55 -7.55
CA VAL A 240 4.66 -5.03 -8.06
C VAL A 240 5.79 -5.58 -7.22
N MET A 241 6.82 -6.10 -7.86
CA MET A 241 8.04 -6.61 -7.22
C MET A 241 9.27 -5.92 -7.79
N ILE A 242 10.15 -5.44 -6.92
CA ILE A 242 11.45 -4.89 -7.31
C ILE A 242 12.61 -5.62 -6.65
N THR A 243 13.75 -5.63 -7.33
CA THR A 243 15.03 -6.01 -6.74
C THR A 243 15.92 -4.79 -6.67
N VAL A 244 16.41 -4.49 -5.48
CA VAL A 244 17.32 -3.37 -5.19
C VAL A 244 18.69 -3.92 -4.88
N LYS A 245 19.75 -3.23 -5.31
CA LYS A 245 21.15 -3.60 -5.01
C LYS A 245 21.50 -3.32 -3.56
#